data_8817eee05c547668bdfbbb3fe379cf3c
#
_entry.id   8817eee05c547668bdfbbb3fe379cf3c
#
_cell.length_a   1.000
_cell.length_b   1.000
_cell.length_c   1.000
_cell.angle_alpha   90.00
_cell.angle_beta   90.00
_cell.angle_gamma   90.00
#
_symmetry.space_group_name_H-M   'P 1'
#
loop_
_entity.id
_entity.type
_entity.pdbx_description
1 polymer ?
#
loop_
_entity_poly.entity_id
_entity_poly.type
_entity_poly.pdbx_seq_one_letter_code
_entity_poly.pdbx_strand_id
1 'polypeptide(L)'
;MPISRIQTTERASKIVIHNGVAYLSGQVAEDPAADIQEQTRSTLARVDAALEEAGTNRENLLLATIFLRDIDNHFALMNEVWNAWVPDGHAPARACVEAHMARSGLLVEICVTAAVTEP
;
A
#
# COMPACT_ATOMS: atom_id res chain seq x y z
N MET A 1 17.64 -11.29 -15.75
CA MET A 1 16.22 -10.93 -15.80
C MET A 1 16.07 -9.42 -15.88
N PRO A 2 15.32 -8.91 -16.82
CA PRO A 2 15.15 -7.47 -16.93
C PRO A 2 14.31 -6.92 -15.76
N ILE A 3 14.50 -5.65 -15.50
CA ILE A 3 13.72 -4.92 -14.50
C ILE A 3 12.71 -4.06 -15.26
N SER A 4 11.43 -4.22 -14.95
CA SER A 4 10.37 -3.39 -15.53
C SER A 4 10.00 -2.27 -14.55
N ARG A 5 9.88 -1.06 -15.05
CA ARG A 5 9.51 0.09 -14.24
C ARG A 5 8.30 0.77 -14.85
N ILE A 6 7.34 1.13 -14.02
CA ILE A 6 6.07 1.75 -14.45
C ILE A 6 5.96 3.11 -13.81
N GLN A 7 5.59 4.12 -14.60
CA GLN A 7 5.44 5.50 -14.18
C GLN A 7 6.67 6.02 -13.43
N THR A 8 7.78 6.00 -14.15
CA THR A 8 9.08 6.44 -13.63
C THR A 8 9.23 7.96 -13.79
N THR A 9 9.60 8.61 -12.70
CA THR A 9 9.99 10.02 -12.70
C THR A 9 11.49 10.08 -12.40
N GLU A 10 12.05 11.29 -12.32
CA GLU A 10 13.46 11.42 -11.96
C GLU A 10 13.74 10.97 -10.53
N ARG A 11 12.70 10.88 -9.69
CA ARG A 11 12.83 10.53 -8.27
C ARG A 11 12.48 9.10 -7.94
N ALA A 12 11.47 8.53 -8.59
CA ALA A 12 10.97 7.21 -8.21
C ALA A 12 10.13 6.60 -9.32
N SER A 13 9.90 5.30 -9.24
CA SER A 13 8.93 4.60 -10.05
C SER A 13 7.74 4.23 -9.18
N LYS A 14 6.55 4.28 -9.74
CA LYS A 14 5.35 3.85 -9.03
C LYS A 14 5.41 2.36 -8.73
N ILE A 15 5.85 1.57 -9.70
CA ILE A 15 5.95 0.12 -9.58
C ILE A 15 7.26 -0.34 -10.21
N VAL A 16 7.95 -1.27 -9.54
CA VAL A 16 9.12 -1.96 -10.11
C VAL A 16 8.82 -3.45 -10.06
N ILE A 17 8.99 -4.14 -11.18
CA ILE A 17 8.76 -5.58 -11.29
C ILE A 17 10.07 -6.27 -11.64
N HIS A 18 10.43 -7.28 -10.85
CA HIS A 18 11.65 -8.05 -11.08
C HIS A 18 11.50 -9.44 -10.49
N ASN A 19 11.83 -10.45 -11.27
CA ASN A 19 11.80 -11.86 -10.82
C ASN A 19 10.46 -12.26 -10.19
N GLY A 20 9.34 -11.88 -10.79
CA GLY A 20 8.02 -12.29 -10.33
C GLY A 20 7.53 -11.54 -9.10
N VAL A 21 8.17 -10.43 -8.73
CA VAL A 21 7.75 -9.61 -7.60
C VAL A 21 7.54 -8.17 -8.06
N ALA A 22 6.41 -7.60 -7.65
CA ALA A 22 6.12 -6.19 -7.87
C ALA A 22 6.35 -5.43 -6.57
N TYR A 23 7.14 -4.38 -6.66
CA TYR A 23 7.43 -3.46 -5.55
C TYR A 23 6.69 -2.16 -5.82
N LEU A 24 5.77 -1.80 -4.95
CA LEU A 24 4.96 -0.59 -5.12
C LEU A 24 5.51 0.52 -4.24
N SER A 25 5.56 1.73 -4.78
CA SER A 25 5.82 2.91 -3.96
C SER A 25 4.70 3.10 -2.95
N GLY A 26 4.98 3.77 -1.84
CA GLY A 26 4.00 4.03 -0.81
C GLY A 26 2.79 4.78 -1.35
N GLN A 27 1.60 4.34 -0.96
CA GLN A 27 0.35 4.98 -1.34
C GLN A 27 -0.22 5.74 -0.15
N VAL A 28 -0.84 6.87 -0.43
CA VAL A 28 -1.47 7.73 0.57
C VAL A 28 -2.87 8.08 0.10
N ALA A 29 -3.66 8.65 1.00
CA ALA A 29 -5.03 9.04 0.69
C ALA A 29 -5.10 10.21 -0.30
N GLU A 30 -6.19 10.28 -1.03
CA GLU A 30 -6.45 11.39 -1.94
C GLU A 30 -6.74 12.67 -1.18
N ASP A 31 -7.56 12.58 -0.11
CA ASP A 31 -7.99 13.75 0.67
C ASP A 31 -7.30 13.78 2.04
N PRO A 32 -6.34 14.68 2.25
CA PRO A 32 -5.65 14.78 3.54
C PRO A 32 -6.51 15.37 4.66
N ALA A 33 -7.73 15.82 4.37
CA ALA A 33 -8.66 16.32 5.37
C ALA A 33 -9.63 15.24 5.89
N ALA A 34 -9.62 14.04 5.29
CA ALA A 34 -10.48 12.95 5.71
C ALA A 34 -9.99 12.32 7.02
N ASP A 35 -10.90 11.63 7.73
CA ASP A 35 -10.51 10.93 8.95
C ASP A 35 -9.69 9.67 8.64
N ILE A 36 -9.18 9.02 9.69
CA ILE A 36 -8.27 7.87 9.52
C ILE A 36 -8.90 6.73 8.74
N GLN A 37 -10.17 6.41 8.99
CA GLN A 37 -10.79 5.30 8.30
C GLN A 37 -11.01 5.59 6.82
N GLU A 38 -11.46 6.80 6.50
CA GLU A 38 -11.62 7.19 5.10
C GLU A 38 -10.28 7.29 4.39
N GLN A 39 -9.25 7.82 5.06
CA GLN A 39 -7.91 7.83 4.48
C GLN A 39 -7.41 6.41 4.22
N THR A 40 -7.68 5.48 5.13
CA THR A 40 -7.25 4.09 4.95
C THR A 40 -7.96 3.46 3.74
N ARG A 41 -9.28 3.67 3.60
CA ARG A 41 -10.02 3.17 2.44
C ARG A 41 -9.48 3.73 1.13
N SER A 42 -9.24 5.03 1.11
CA SER A 42 -8.72 5.72 -0.07
C SER A 42 -7.33 5.21 -0.44
N THR A 43 -6.47 5.04 0.57
CA THR A 43 -5.12 4.51 0.37
C THR A 43 -5.16 3.09 -0.20
N LEU A 44 -6.01 2.23 0.37
CA LEU A 44 -6.14 0.84 -0.09
C LEU A 44 -6.74 0.76 -1.50
N ALA A 45 -7.63 1.68 -1.86
CA ALA A 45 -8.13 1.75 -3.24
C ALA A 45 -7.01 2.06 -4.22
N ARG A 46 -6.07 2.92 -3.84
CA ARG A 46 -4.89 3.21 -4.66
C ARG A 46 -3.93 2.03 -4.72
N VAL A 47 -3.80 1.28 -3.62
CA VAL A 47 -3.02 0.04 -3.63
C VAL A 47 -3.64 -0.96 -4.62
N ASP A 48 -4.97 -1.14 -4.58
CA ASP A 48 -5.66 -2.03 -5.53
C ASP A 48 -5.41 -1.61 -6.98
N ALA A 49 -5.51 -0.32 -7.28
CA ALA A 49 -5.29 0.18 -8.64
C ALA A 49 -3.84 -0.08 -9.10
N ALA A 50 -2.87 0.12 -8.21
CA ALA A 50 -1.46 -0.12 -8.53
C ALA A 50 -1.19 -1.62 -8.72
N LEU A 51 -1.80 -2.48 -7.91
CA LEU A 51 -1.66 -3.93 -8.07
C LEU A 51 -2.21 -4.38 -9.42
N GLU A 52 -3.38 -3.86 -9.83
CA GLU A 52 -3.97 -4.17 -11.12
C GLU A 52 -3.05 -3.71 -12.25
N GLU A 53 -2.49 -2.51 -12.14
CA GLU A 53 -1.55 -2.00 -13.14
C GLU A 53 -0.29 -2.88 -13.23
N ALA A 54 0.14 -3.47 -12.12
CA ALA A 54 1.28 -4.39 -12.08
C ALA A 54 0.93 -5.80 -12.60
N GLY A 55 -0.35 -6.08 -12.87
CA GLY A 55 -0.77 -7.39 -13.34
C GLY A 55 -1.02 -8.40 -12.23
N THR A 56 -1.38 -7.94 -11.05
CA THR A 56 -1.64 -8.81 -9.90
C THR A 56 -2.84 -8.29 -9.11
N ASN A 57 -3.04 -8.79 -7.91
CA ASN A 57 -4.16 -8.38 -7.05
C ASN A 57 -3.80 -8.63 -5.58
N ARG A 58 -4.71 -8.24 -4.68
CA ARG A 58 -4.45 -8.32 -3.24
C ARG A 58 -4.31 -9.74 -2.70
N GLU A 59 -4.76 -10.76 -3.41
CA GLU A 59 -4.56 -12.14 -2.99
C GLU A 59 -3.11 -12.58 -3.09
N ASN A 60 -2.30 -11.85 -3.84
CA ASN A 60 -0.89 -12.16 -4.07
C ASN A 60 0.05 -11.26 -3.26
N LEU A 61 -0.45 -10.57 -2.27
CA LEU A 61 0.38 -9.73 -1.41
C LEU A 61 1.40 -10.58 -0.65
N LEU A 62 2.64 -10.08 -0.58
CA LEU A 62 3.73 -10.74 0.14
C LEU A 62 4.06 -9.99 1.43
N LEU A 63 4.12 -8.67 1.36
CA LEU A 63 4.54 -7.84 2.47
C LEU A 63 3.83 -6.50 2.41
N ALA A 64 3.40 -6.02 3.56
CA ALA A 64 2.86 -4.66 3.70
C ALA A 64 3.52 -3.97 4.88
N THR A 65 3.93 -2.73 4.67
CA THR A 65 4.38 -1.86 5.75
C THR A 65 3.43 -0.69 5.83
N ILE A 66 2.86 -0.48 7.01
CA ILE A 66 1.89 0.57 7.25
C ILE A 66 2.52 1.60 8.18
N PHE A 67 2.49 2.87 7.75
CA PHE A 67 2.96 3.99 8.54
C PHE A 67 1.76 4.78 9.01
N LEU A 68 1.66 5.03 10.32
CA LEU A 68 0.59 5.82 10.91
C LEU A 68 1.18 7.06 11.58
N ARG A 69 0.59 8.22 11.31
CA ARG A 69 1.02 9.47 11.93
C ARG A 69 0.79 9.47 13.44
N ASP A 70 -0.29 8.82 13.90
CA ASP A 70 -0.69 8.77 15.30
C ASP A 70 -1.13 7.34 15.63
N ILE A 71 -0.14 6.48 15.85
CA ILE A 71 -0.41 5.06 16.02
C ILE A 71 -1.26 4.75 17.26
N ASP A 72 -1.07 5.51 18.33
CA ASP A 72 -1.80 5.26 19.58
C ASP A 72 -3.31 5.44 19.40
N ASN A 73 -3.73 6.42 18.62
CA ASN A 73 -5.15 6.71 18.41
C ASN A 73 -5.73 6.06 17.16
N HIS A 74 -4.91 5.67 16.19
CA HIS A 74 -5.40 5.24 14.88
C HIS A 74 -5.20 3.77 14.56
N PHE A 75 -4.43 3.04 15.35
CA PHE A 75 -4.11 1.64 15.05
C PHE A 75 -5.36 0.77 14.93
N ALA A 76 -6.24 0.82 15.94
CA ALA A 76 -7.46 0.01 15.94
C ALA A 76 -8.41 0.41 14.80
N LEU A 77 -8.58 1.70 14.58
CA LEU A 77 -9.48 2.19 13.53
C LEU A 77 -8.97 1.84 12.13
N MET A 78 -7.66 1.95 11.91
CA MET A 78 -7.05 1.54 10.65
C MET A 78 -7.24 0.04 10.43
N ASN A 79 -7.02 -0.76 11.47
CA ASN A 79 -7.15 -2.21 11.37
C ASN A 79 -8.57 -2.67 11.04
N GLU A 80 -9.60 -1.96 11.46
CA GLU A 80 -10.97 -2.30 11.07
C GLU A 80 -11.13 -2.25 9.55
N VAL A 81 -10.56 -1.23 8.92
CA VAL A 81 -10.62 -1.10 7.45
C VAL A 81 -9.71 -2.14 6.78
N TRP A 82 -8.50 -2.31 7.29
CA TRP A 82 -7.55 -3.30 6.78
C TRP A 82 -8.15 -4.71 6.81
N ASN A 83 -8.74 -5.09 7.95
CA ASN A 83 -9.30 -6.43 8.13
C ASN A 83 -10.44 -6.72 7.15
N ALA A 84 -11.21 -5.71 6.79
CA ALA A 84 -12.28 -5.86 5.80
C ALA A 84 -11.73 -5.91 4.37
N TRP A 85 -10.54 -5.38 4.14
CA TRP A 85 -9.93 -5.30 2.81
C TRP A 85 -9.07 -6.52 2.47
N VAL A 86 -8.28 -7.03 3.43
CA VAL A 86 -7.36 -8.13 3.17
C VAL A 86 -8.16 -9.41 2.92
N PRO A 87 -7.83 -10.17 1.85
CA PRO A 87 -8.57 -11.41 1.56
C PRO A 87 -8.34 -12.45 2.64
N ASP A 88 -9.43 -13.12 3.02
CA ASP A 88 -9.39 -14.15 4.04
C ASP A 88 -8.41 -15.25 3.62
N GLY A 89 -7.52 -15.61 4.54
CA GLY A 89 -6.50 -16.63 4.28
C GLY A 89 -5.31 -16.17 3.43
N HIS A 90 -5.27 -14.89 3.00
CA HIS A 90 -4.24 -14.38 2.10
C HIS A 90 -3.53 -13.16 2.67
N ALA A 91 -3.53 -12.98 3.97
CA ALA A 91 -2.89 -11.83 4.60
C ALA A 91 -1.37 -11.86 4.36
N PRO A 92 -0.78 -10.71 4.02
CA PRO A 92 0.68 -10.63 3.85
C PRO A 92 1.41 -10.60 5.19
N ALA A 93 2.71 -10.79 5.15
CA ALA A 93 3.54 -10.38 6.27
C ALA A 93 3.37 -8.87 6.45
N ARG A 94 3.35 -8.38 7.70
CA ARG A 94 3.00 -6.98 7.94
C ARG A 94 3.79 -6.36 9.08
N ALA A 95 4.13 -5.10 8.93
CA ALA A 95 4.63 -4.25 10.02
C ALA A 95 3.83 -2.96 10.02
N CYS A 96 3.60 -2.40 11.20
CA CYS A 96 2.94 -1.11 11.34
C CYS A 96 3.72 -0.27 12.34
N VAL A 97 4.14 0.91 11.91
CA VAL A 97 4.97 1.81 12.72
C VAL A 97 4.45 3.23 12.63
N GLU A 98 4.84 4.06 13.57
CA GLU A 98 4.50 5.47 13.55
C GLU A 98 5.54 6.26 12.79
N ALA A 99 5.12 7.19 11.96
CA ALA A 99 6.01 8.06 11.20
C ALA A 99 5.28 9.31 10.74
N HIS A 100 6.03 10.37 10.49
CA HIS A 100 5.48 11.54 9.82
C HIS A 100 5.43 11.28 8.33
N MET A 101 4.32 11.67 7.70
CA MET A 101 4.20 11.58 6.25
C MET A 101 4.80 12.83 5.59
N ALA A 102 5.05 12.73 4.30
CA ALA A 102 5.68 13.82 3.56
C ALA A 102 4.80 15.07 3.48
N ARG A 103 3.47 14.90 3.52
CA ARG A 103 2.53 16.03 3.42
C ARG A 103 1.66 16.13 4.67
N SER A 104 1.35 17.38 5.03
CA SER A 104 0.48 17.66 6.16
C SER A 104 -0.91 17.06 5.95
N GLY A 105 -1.50 16.55 7.03
CA GLY A 105 -2.84 15.99 7.02
C GLY A 105 -2.89 14.50 6.69
N LEU A 106 -1.85 13.94 6.07
CA LEU A 106 -1.83 12.51 5.78
C LEU A 106 -1.62 11.72 7.07
N LEU A 107 -2.50 10.77 7.33
CA LEU A 107 -2.53 9.99 8.57
C LEU A 107 -2.01 8.56 8.38
N VAL A 108 -1.95 8.08 7.14
CA VAL A 108 -1.56 6.71 6.84
C VAL A 108 -0.84 6.65 5.50
N GLU A 109 0.17 5.79 5.42
CA GLU A 109 0.84 5.45 4.17
C GLU A 109 1.05 3.93 4.17
N ILE A 110 0.79 3.29 3.02
CA ILE A 110 0.90 1.83 2.91
C ILE A 110 1.80 1.48 1.73
N CYS A 111 2.85 0.70 2.03
CA CYS A 111 3.79 0.18 1.03
C CYS A 111 3.62 -1.33 0.94
N VAL A 112 3.44 -1.85 -0.26
CA VAL A 112 3.27 -3.29 -0.43
C VAL A 112 4.21 -3.86 -1.49
N THR A 113 4.52 -5.16 -1.34
CA THR A 113 5.10 -5.99 -2.39
C THR A 113 4.14 -7.14 -2.65
N ALA A 114 4.09 -7.59 -3.89
CA ALA A 114 3.17 -8.66 -4.29
C ALA A 114 3.84 -9.57 -5.32
N ALA A 115 3.41 -10.83 -5.34
CA ALA A 115 3.83 -11.73 -6.41
C ALA A 115 3.07 -11.36 -7.69
N VAL A 116 3.76 -11.44 -8.81
CA VAL A 116 3.15 -11.23 -10.13
C VAL A 116 3.09 -12.61 -10.80
N THR A 117 1.87 -13.03 -11.13
CA THR A 117 1.68 -14.30 -11.81
C THR A 117 2.13 -14.14 -13.26
N GLU A 118 2.99 -15.04 -13.70
CA GLU A 118 3.40 -15.09 -15.10
C GLU A 118 2.21 -15.50 -15.97
N PRO A 119 2.05 -14.86 -17.14
CA PRO A 119 0.99 -15.26 -18.06
C PRO A 119 1.25 -16.64 -18.68
#